data_92de93256c37dea9c894cfc29edd4a0e
#
_entry.id   92de93256c37dea9c894cfc29edd4a0e
#
_cell.length_a   1.000
_cell.length_b   1.000
_cell.length_c   1.000
_cell.angle_alpha   90.00
_cell.angle_beta   90.00
_cell.angle_gamma   90.00
#
_symmetry.space_group_name_H-M   'P 1'
#
loop_
_entity.id
_entity.type
_entity.pdbx_description
1 polymer ?
#
loop_
_entity_poly.entity_id
_entity_poly.type
_entity_poly.pdbx_seq_one_letter_code
_entity_poly.pdbx_strand_id
1 'polypeptide(L)'
;MKLTISILEDQPTEAEYLESLLHKWSSQENCELEIAEYCSGEEFFAQNNTDTYKRFSVFFLDIQMKEMSGLDVAKRLRKDRYSGPIIFLTAFREYVFHGYEVHALNYLLKPVKEEPLFLCLNEIANDISKSSYLYRNKQDIISIPYKEIITFSSSLHYIYILTVSDHYC
;
A
#
# COMPACT_ATOMS: atom_id res chain seq x y z
N MET A 1 -10.58 8.46 2.41
CA MET A 1 -9.33 8.00 1.76
C MET A 1 -9.45 6.50 1.55
N LYS A 2 -8.86 5.96 0.46
CA LYS A 2 -8.84 4.52 0.19
C LYS A 2 -7.40 4.03 0.11
N LEU A 3 -7.08 2.91 0.74
CA LEU A 3 -5.80 2.20 0.62
C LEU A 3 -6.03 0.83 -0.01
N THR A 4 -5.21 0.50 -1.01
CA THR A 4 -5.17 -0.84 -1.60
C THR A 4 -3.95 -1.58 -1.06
N ILE A 5 -4.17 -2.65 -0.31
CA ILE A 5 -3.15 -3.39 0.44
C ILE A 5 -2.95 -4.77 -0.20
N SER A 6 -1.71 -5.17 -0.37
CA SER A 6 -1.38 -6.56 -0.71
C SER A 6 -0.72 -7.25 0.48
N ILE A 7 -1.21 -8.43 0.84
CA ILE A 7 -0.65 -9.30 1.88
C ILE A 7 -0.12 -10.55 1.19
N LEU A 8 1.15 -10.87 1.40
CA LEU A 8 1.75 -12.14 0.99
C LEU A 8 2.18 -12.91 2.24
N GLU A 9 1.44 -13.97 2.55
CA GLU A 9 1.58 -14.76 3.78
C GLU A 9 1.11 -16.19 3.50
N ASP A 10 1.96 -17.20 3.78
CA ASP A 10 1.63 -18.61 3.51
C ASP A 10 0.86 -19.28 4.65
N GLN A 11 0.68 -18.60 5.78
CA GLN A 11 -0.09 -19.07 6.92
C GLN A 11 -1.42 -18.32 7.02
N PRO A 12 -2.57 -18.94 6.70
CA PRO A 12 -3.87 -18.27 6.69
C PRO A 12 -4.24 -17.60 8.01
N THR A 13 -3.89 -18.22 9.13
CA THR A 13 -4.18 -17.66 10.47
C THR A 13 -3.44 -16.36 10.76
N GLU A 14 -2.22 -16.20 10.23
CA GLU A 14 -1.43 -14.96 10.35
C GLU A 14 -1.98 -13.88 9.41
N ALA A 15 -2.39 -14.26 8.19
CA ALA A 15 -3.04 -13.34 7.25
C ALA A 15 -4.36 -12.81 7.82
N GLU A 16 -5.25 -13.69 8.30
CA GLU A 16 -6.52 -13.32 8.93
C GLU A 16 -6.32 -12.41 10.16
N TYR A 17 -5.30 -12.70 10.97
CA TYR A 17 -4.98 -11.88 12.12
C TYR A 17 -4.54 -10.47 11.70
N LEU A 18 -3.63 -10.36 10.72
CA LEU A 18 -3.21 -9.07 10.18
C LEU A 18 -4.39 -8.30 9.59
N GLU A 19 -5.24 -8.97 8.79
CA GLU A 19 -6.43 -8.37 8.20
C GLU A 19 -7.36 -7.80 9.29
N SER A 20 -7.56 -8.52 10.39
CA SER A 20 -8.36 -8.04 11.53
C SER A 20 -7.82 -6.72 12.12
N LEU A 21 -6.50 -6.60 12.23
CA LEU A 21 -5.84 -5.37 12.70
C LEU A 21 -5.97 -4.22 11.70
N LEU A 22 -5.84 -4.51 10.40
CA LEU A 22 -6.03 -3.54 9.33
C LEU A 22 -7.45 -2.96 9.34
N HIS A 23 -8.45 -3.81 9.46
CA HIS A 23 -9.85 -3.37 9.58
C HIS A 23 -10.11 -2.56 10.85
N LYS A 24 -9.48 -2.91 11.96
CA LYS A 24 -9.56 -2.12 13.19
C LYS A 24 -9.02 -0.71 12.99
N TRP A 25 -7.82 -0.59 12.39
CA TRP A 25 -7.22 0.70 12.05
C TRP A 25 -8.11 1.51 11.07
N SER A 26 -8.58 0.86 10.02
CA SER A 26 -9.47 1.46 9.00
C SER A 26 -10.71 2.11 9.63
N SER A 27 -11.32 1.42 10.60
CA SER A 27 -12.50 1.92 11.32
C SER A 27 -12.18 3.14 12.18
N GLN A 28 -10.97 3.21 12.78
CA GLN A 28 -10.55 4.34 13.61
C GLN A 28 -10.23 5.57 12.77
N GLU A 29 -9.59 5.38 11.62
CA GLU A 29 -9.12 6.47 10.75
C GLU A 29 -10.14 6.85 9.64
N ASN A 30 -11.30 6.21 9.61
CA ASN A 30 -12.33 6.37 8.57
C ASN A 30 -11.72 6.25 7.16
N CYS A 31 -10.90 5.21 6.97
CA CYS A 31 -10.18 4.91 5.74
C CYS A 31 -10.73 3.64 5.11
N GLU A 32 -11.17 3.69 3.86
CA GLU A 32 -11.59 2.51 3.11
C GLU A 32 -10.38 1.63 2.78
N LEU A 33 -10.50 0.31 2.98
CA LEU A 33 -9.48 -0.66 2.60
C LEU A 33 -9.97 -1.56 1.48
N GLU A 34 -9.06 -1.83 0.54
CA GLU A 34 -9.15 -2.92 -0.40
C GLU A 34 -7.95 -3.83 -0.17
N ILE A 35 -8.19 -5.05 0.29
CA ILE A 35 -7.14 -6.01 0.64
C ILE A 35 -7.13 -7.13 -0.38
N ALA A 36 -5.94 -7.47 -0.89
CA ALA A 36 -5.71 -8.63 -1.73
C ALA A 36 -4.65 -9.52 -1.07
N GLU A 37 -5.01 -10.79 -0.84
CA GLU A 37 -4.17 -11.78 -0.19
C GLU A 37 -3.64 -12.80 -1.19
N TYR A 38 -2.41 -13.24 -0.97
CA TYR A 38 -1.71 -14.25 -1.77
C TYR A 38 -0.94 -15.17 -0.84
N CYS A 39 -1.04 -16.48 -1.09
CA CYS A 39 -0.34 -17.49 -0.28
C CYS A 39 1.15 -17.62 -0.64
N SER A 40 1.59 -16.99 -1.75
CA SER A 40 3.00 -17.04 -2.17
C SER A 40 3.34 -15.92 -3.14
N GLY A 41 4.65 -15.67 -3.32
CA GLY A 41 5.15 -14.75 -4.33
C GLY A 41 4.85 -15.20 -5.75
N GLU A 42 4.87 -16.52 -6.01
CA GLU A 42 4.54 -17.12 -7.30
C GLU A 42 3.10 -16.85 -7.69
N GLU A 43 2.17 -17.08 -6.76
CA GLU A 43 0.75 -16.79 -6.96
C GLU A 43 0.55 -15.31 -7.29
N PHE A 44 1.15 -14.42 -6.50
CA PHE A 44 1.07 -13.00 -6.73
C PHE A 44 1.52 -12.62 -8.14
N PHE A 45 2.71 -13.08 -8.58
CA PHE A 45 3.23 -12.73 -9.89
C PHE A 45 2.56 -13.46 -11.06
N ALA A 46 1.87 -14.58 -10.81
CA ALA A 46 1.03 -15.23 -11.81
C ALA A 46 -0.26 -14.44 -12.11
N GLN A 47 -0.82 -13.78 -11.09
CA GLN A 47 -2.06 -13.02 -11.18
C GLN A 47 -1.85 -11.53 -11.49
N ASN A 48 -0.64 -11.01 -11.30
CA ASN A 48 -0.33 -9.59 -11.41
C ASN A 48 0.86 -9.34 -12.33
N ASN A 49 0.81 -8.22 -13.03
CA ASN A 49 1.90 -7.71 -13.85
C ASN A 49 2.39 -6.34 -13.34
N THR A 50 3.40 -5.78 -14.01
CA THR A 50 4.03 -4.49 -13.63
C THR A 50 3.05 -3.32 -13.49
N ASP A 51 1.95 -3.32 -14.22
CA ASP A 51 0.98 -2.22 -14.15
C ASP A 51 -0.03 -2.45 -13.04
N THR A 52 -0.42 -3.72 -12.81
CA THR A 52 -1.44 -4.05 -11.80
C THR A 52 -0.93 -3.90 -10.38
N TYR A 53 0.32 -4.30 -10.06
CA TYR A 53 0.79 -4.17 -8.68
C TYR A 53 1.24 -2.76 -8.30
N LYS A 54 1.44 -1.85 -9.25
CA LYS A 54 1.67 -0.42 -8.95
C LYS A 54 0.45 0.27 -8.32
N ARG A 55 -0.73 -0.34 -8.40
CA ARG A 55 -1.94 0.17 -7.74
C ARG A 55 -1.95 -0.03 -6.23
N PHE A 56 -1.17 -0.98 -5.72
CA PHE A 56 -1.11 -1.22 -4.28
C PHE A 56 -0.43 -0.08 -3.55
N SER A 57 -1.10 0.42 -2.53
CA SER A 57 -0.60 1.49 -1.65
C SER A 57 0.53 1.00 -0.76
N VAL A 58 0.51 -0.29 -0.38
CA VAL A 58 1.51 -0.94 0.47
C VAL A 58 1.50 -2.45 0.27
N PHE A 59 2.67 -3.07 0.42
CA PHE A 59 2.85 -4.52 0.52
C PHE A 59 3.23 -4.91 1.94
N PHE A 60 2.52 -5.90 2.49
CA PHE A 60 2.93 -6.67 3.65
C PHE A 60 3.46 -8.02 3.16
N LEU A 61 4.72 -8.32 3.46
CA LEU A 61 5.40 -9.50 2.95
C LEU A 61 5.95 -10.32 4.12
N ASP A 62 5.44 -11.54 4.30
CA ASP A 62 6.16 -12.47 5.17
C ASP A 62 7.52 -12.81 4.54
N ILE A 63 8.57 -12.73 5.35
CA ILE A 63 9.91 -13.08 4.89
C ILE A 63 10.03 -14.57 4.63
N GLN A 64 9.38 -15.40 5.45
CA GLN A 64 9.55 -16.86 5.42
C GLN A 64 8.39 -17.56 4.73
N MET A 65 8.29 -17.43 3.43
CA MET A 65 7.40 -18.25 2.60
C MET A 65 8.17 -19.39 1.94
N LYS A 66 7.44 -20.47 1.51
CA LYS A 66 8.05 -21.76 1.12
C LYS A 66 9.00 -21.69 -0.07
N GLU A 67 8.62 -21.07 -1.18
CA GLU A 67 9.40 -21.10 -2.42
C GLU A 67 10.11 -19.76 -2.65
N MET A 68 9.35 -18.70 -2.89
CA MET A 68 9.88 -17.35 -3.04
C MET A 68 9.75 -16.61 -1.71
N SER A 69 10.86 -16.23 -1.10
CA SER A 69 10.85 -15.44 0.13
C SER A 69 10.28 -14.04 -0.09
N GLY A 70 9.75 -13.41 0.98
CA GLY A 70 9.30 -12.02 0.91
C GLY A 70 10.41 -11.05 0.46
N LEU A 71 11.68 -11.36 0.77
CA LEU A 71 12.81 -10.57 0.28
C LEU A 71 12.98 -10.69 -1.24
N ASP A 72 12.78 -11.89 -1.82
CA ASP A 72 12.86 -12.09 -3.27
C ASP A 72 11.69 -11.38 -3.98
N VAL A 73 10.49 -11.44 -3.39
CA VAL A 73 9.33 -10.66 -3.86
C VAL A 73 9.66 -9.18 -3.87
N ALA A 74 10.18 -8.63 -2.76
CA ALA A 74 10.52 -7.22 -2.66
C ALA A 74 11.58 -6.80 -3.68
N LYS A 75 12.65 -7.61 -3.87
CA LYS A 75 13.69 -7.38 -4.89
C LYS A 75 13.09 -7.30 -6.29
N ARG A 76 12.17 -8.22 -6.62
CA ARG A 76 11.49 -8.22 -7.92
C ARG A 76 10.59 -7.00 -8.08
N LEU A 77 9.80 -6.64 -7.07
CA LEU A 77 8.98 -5.42 -7.09
C LEU A 77 9.85 -4.17 -7.35
N ARG A 78 11.00 -4.03 -6.68
CA ARG A 78 11.91 -2.89 -6.89
C ARG A 78 12.55 -2.91 -8.28
N LYS A 79 12.96 -4.07 -8.78
CA LYS A 79 13.45 -4.23 -10.17
C LYS A 79 12.41 -3.77 -11.19
N ASP A 80 11.16 -4.05 -10.94
CA ASP A 80 10.02 -3.68 -11.77
C ASP A 80 9.49 -2.26 -11.48
N ARG A 81 10.30 -1.45 -10.76
CA ARG A 81 10.05 -0.04 -10.46
C ARG A 81 8.83 0.25 -9.58
N TYR A 82 8.43 -0.70 -8.74
CA TYR A 82 7.51 -0.36 -7.66
C TYR A 82 8.23 0.48 -6.61
N SER A 83 7.75 1.70 -6.38
CA SER A 83 8.34 2.67 -5.43
C SER A 83 7.53 2.83 -4.15
N GLY A 84 6.39 2.15 -4.03
CA GLY A 84 5.53 2.23 -2.85
C GLY A 84 6.13 1.55 -1.61
N PRO A 85 5.52 1.74 -0.45
CA PRO A 85 5.93 1.14 0.81
C PRO A 85 5.91 -0.39 0.77
N ILE A 86 6.93 -1.00 1.39
CA ILE A 86 7.01 -2.44 1.67
C ILE A 86 7.25 -2.58 3.17
N ILE A 87 6.44 -3.37 3.84
CA ILE A 87 6.57 -3.72 5.25
C ILE A 87 6.77 -5.23 5.32
N PHE A 88 7.85 -5.65 5.97
CA PHE A 88 8.11 -7.05 6.21
C PHE A 88 7.48 -7.55 7.51
N LEU A 89 6.96 -8.75 7.44
CA LEU A 89 6.49 -9.52 8.59
C LEU A 89 7.52 -10.62 8.87
N THR A 90 7.93 -10.81 10.10
CA THR A 90 8.94 -11.82 10.43
C THR A 90 8.86 -12.27 11.88
N ALA A 91 9.16 -13.55 12.14
CA ALA A 91 9.37 -14.07 13.48
C ALA A 91 10.78 -13.75 14.03
N PHE A 92 11.72 -13.31 13.20
CA PHE A 92 13.15 -13.22 13.54
C PHE A 92 13.68 -11.79 13.40
N ARG A 93 14.33 -11.30 14.45
CA ARG A 93 14.90 -9.94 14.49
C ARG A 93 16.11 -9.74 13.58
N GLU A 94 16.82 -10.80 13.24
CA GLU A 94 18.04 -10.75 12.41
C GLU A 94 17.77 -10.32 10.96
N TYR A 95 16.55 -10.51 10.44
CA TYR A 95 16.22 -10.10 9.09
C TYR A 95 16.09 -8.58 8.88
N VAL A 96 16.04 -7.81 9.96
CA VAL A 96 15.99 -6.32 9.89
C VAL A 96 17.18 -5.76 9.10
N PHE A 97 18.34 -6.42 9.13
CA PHE A 97 19.54 -5.97 8.41
C PHE A 97 19.51 -6.23 6.90
N HIS A 98 18.71 -7.16 6.42
CA HIS A 98 18.65 -7.51 4.99
C HIS A 98 17.77 -6.58 4.14
N GLY A 99 16.98 -5.73 4.75
CA GLY A 99 16.04 -4.86 4.03
C GLY A 99 16.61 -3.56 3.50
N TYR A 100 17.86 -3.25 3.80
CA TYR A 100 18.50 -2.05 3.24
C TYR A 100 18.53 -2.07 1.71
N GLU A 101 18.68 -3.25 1.09
CA GLU A 101 18.74 -3.40 -0.37
C GLU A 101 17.42 -3.07 -1.08
N VAL A 102 16.28 -3.21 -0.39
CA VAL A 102 14.94 -3.03 -0.98
C VAL A 102 14.21 -1.79 -0.46
N HIS A 103 14.87 -0.98 0.37
CA HIS A 103 14.29 0.22 0.97
C HIS A 103 12.89 -0.06 1.57
N ALA A 104 12.82 -1.07 2.45
CA ALA A 104 11.60 -1.36 3.19
C ALA A 104 11.26 -0.20 4.13
N LEU A 105 9.96 0.11 4.24
CA LEU A 105 9.49 1.13 5.19
C LEU A 105 9.69 0.66 6.62
N ASN A 106 9.35 -0.59 6.90
CA ASN A 106 9.47 -1.14 8.26
C ASN A 106 9.53 -2.67 8.29
N TYR A 107 9.83 -3.19 9.48
CA TYR A 107 9.81 -4.60 9.86
C TYR A 107 8.93 -4.78 11.08
N LEU A 108 7.89 -5.60 10.97
CA LEU A 108 7.00 -5.92 12.07
C LEU A 108 7.26 -7.35 12.53
N LEU A 109 7.55 -7.50 13.82
CA LEU A 109 7.75 -8.82 14.42
C LEU A 109 6.39 -9.51 14.62
N LYS A 110 6.32 -10.77 14.26
CA LYS A 110 5.19 -11.67 14.58
C LYS A 110 5.23 -12.10 16.06
N PRO A 111 4.10 -12.18 16.76
CA PRO A 111 2.78 -11.73 16.32
C PRO A 111 2.73 -10.20 16.17
N VAL A 112 2.13 -9.74 15.07
CA VAL A 112 2.06 -8.31 14.75
C VAL A 112 1.29 -7.56 15.83
N LYS A 113 1.88 -6.48 16.34
CA LYS A 113 1.25 -5.64 17.38
C LYS A 113 0.57 -4.43 16.75
N GLU A 114 -0.56 -4.02 17.34
CA GLU A 114 -1.35 -2.88 16.86
C GLU A 114 -0.53 -1.59 16.75
N GLU A 115 0.16 -1.20 17.83
CA GLU A 115 0.85 0.09 17.89
C GLU A 115 1.88 0.29 16.76
N PRO A 116 2.86 -0.59 16.53
CA PRO A 116 3.81 -0.43 15.42
C PRO A 116 3.14 -0.54 14.04
N LEU A 117 2.11 -1.38 13.88
CA LEU A 117 1.36 -1.46 12.64
C LEU A 117 0.64 -0.14 12.34
N PHE A 118 -0.07 0.41 13.33
CA PHE A 118 -0.85 1.64 13.18
C PHE A 118 0.06 2.85 12.91
N LEU A 119 1.24 2.91 13.51
CA LEU A 119 2.23 3.94 13.19
C LEU A 119 2.65 3.89 11.72
N CYS A 120 2.95 2.70 11.19
CA CYS A 120 3.28 2.54 9.77
C CYS A 120 2.13 2.96 8.84
N LEU A 121 0.90 2.53 9.16
CA LEU A 121 -0.27 2.87 8.37
C LEU A 121 -0.56 4.36 8.38
N ASN A 122 -0.40 5.02 9.53
CA ASN A 122 -0.56 6.47 9.65
C ASN A 122 0.50 7.23 8.85
N GLU A 123 1.75 6.75 8.83
CA GLU A 123 2.80 7.33 7.98
C GLU A 123 2.43 7.23 6.51
N ILE A 124 2.03 6.05 6.03
CA ILE A 124 1.60 5.81 4.65
C ILE A 124 0.40 6.69 4.29
N ALA A 125 -0.62 6.75 5.15
CA ALA A 125 -1.81 7.55 4.94
C ALA A 125 -1.49 9.04 4.83
N ASN A 126 -0.60 9.54 5.70
CA ASN A 126 -0.14 10.92 5.68
C ASN A 126 0.64 11.25 4.39
N ASP A 127 1.50 10.35 3.93
CA ASP A 127 2.28 10.57 2.71
C ASP A 127 1.40 10.57 1.46
N ILE A 128 0.41 9.68 1.39
CA ILE A 128 -0.59 9.69 0.33
C ILE A 128 -1.41 10.97 0.37
N SER A 129 -1.83 11.43 1.54
CA SER A 129 -2.60 12.67 1.69
C SER A 129 -1.80 13.90 1.26
N LYS A 130 -0.52 13.98 1.63
CA LYS A 130 0.39 15.06 1.19
C LYS A 130 0.66 15.03 -0.31
N SER A 131 0.60 13.85 -0.93
CA SER A 131 0.84 13.64 -2.35
C SER A 131 -0.43 13.79 -3.20
N SER A 132 -1.52 14.27 -2.63
CA SER A 132 -2.82 14.38 -3.30
C SER A 132 -3.40 15.78 -3.20
N TYR A 133 -4.08 16.20 -4.26
CA TYR A 133 -4.92 17.38 -4.26
C TYR A 133 -6.33 17.04 -3.77
N LEU A 134 -6.82 17.76 -2.76
CA LEU A 134 -8.19 17.60 -2.27
C LEU A 134 -9.12 18.52 -3.05
N TYR A 135 -9.86 17.95 -3.97
CA TYR A 135 -10.95 18.62 -4.67
C TYR A 135 -12.23 18.52 -3.83
N ARG A 136 -12.83 19.67 -3.53
CA ARG A 136 -14.09 19.75 -2.78
C ARG A 136 -15.14 20.43 -3.64
N ASN A 137 -16.22 19.72 -3.93
CA ASN A 137 -17.44 20.32 -4.44
C ASN A 137 -18.52 20.38 -3.33
N LYS A 138 -19.73 20.82 -3.66
CA LYS A 138 -20.81 21.00 -2.66
C LYS A 138 -21.29 19.69 -2.01
N GLN A 139 -21.01 18.55 -2.59
CA GLN A 139 -21.52 17.23 -2.17
C GLN A 139 -20.42 16.25 -1.79
N ASP A 140 -19.22 16.36 -2.39
CA ASP A 140 -18.15 15.37 -2.25
C ASP A 140 -16.78 16.01 -2.00
N ILE A 141 -15.91 15.23 -1.35
CA ILE A 141 -14.48 15.50 -1.26
C ILE A 141 -13.77 14.38 -1.99
N ILE A 142 -13.06 14.73 -3.06
CA ILE A 142 -12.31 13.78 -3.88
C ILE A 142 -10.81 14.04 -3.67
N SER A 143 -10.04 13.00 -3.37
CA SER A 143 -8.59 13.06 -3.29
C SER A 143 -7.99 12.62 -4.63
N ILE A 144 -7.31 13.52 -5.30
CA ILE A 144 -6.69 13.29 -6.61
C ILE A 144 -5.17 13.27 -6.42
N PRO A 145 -4.49 12.13 -6.63
CA PRO A 145 -3.04 12.07 -6.53
C PRO A 145 -2.38 13.07 -7.49
N TYR A 146 -1.40 13.86 -7.03
CA TYR A 146 -0.71 14.83 -7.88
C TYR A 146 -0.11 14.21 -9.15
N LYS A 147 0.35 12.96 -9.07
CA LYS A 147 0.90 12.21 -10.22
C LYS A 147 -0.13 11.94 -11.34
N GLU A 148 -1.42 12.02 -11.03
CA GLU A 148 -2.52 11.81 -11.97
C GLU A 148 -3.02 13.12 -12.57
N ILE A 149 -2.65 14.26 -11.98
CA ILE A 149 -3.08 15.57 -12.47
C ILE A 149 -2.19 15.97 -13.64
N ILE A 150 -2.80 16.16 -14.82
CA ILE A 150 -2.13 16.63 -16.02
C ILE A 150 -2.04 18.16 -16.00
N THR A 151 -3.16 18.81 -15.71
CA THR A 151 -3.21 20.29 -15.68
C THR A 151 -4.39 20.79 -14.89
N PHE A 152 -4.24 22.03 -14.42
CA PHE A 152 -5.34 22.85 -13.93
C PHE A 152 -5.62 23.95 -14.96
N SER A 153 -6.88 24.16 -15.28
CA SER A 153 -7.31 25.28 -16.09
C SER A 153 -8.50 25.98 -15.44
N SER A 154 -8.65 27.26 -15.72
CA SER A 154 -9.79 28.05 -15.22
C SER A 154 -10.51 28.73 -16.37
N SER A 155 -11.83 28.74 -16.31
CA SER A 155 -12.68 29.51 -17.22
C SER A 155 -13.85 30.09 -16.45
N LEU A 156 -13.99 31.43 -16.49
CA LEU A 156 -14.99 32.15 -15.74
C LEU A 156 -14.95 31.85 -14.22
N HIS A 157 -15.96 31.11 -13.72
CA HIS A 157 -16.09 30.77 -12.30
C HIS A 157 -15.75 29.30 -12.01
N TYR A 158 -15.18 28.58 -12.99
CA TYR A 158 -14.89 27.16 -12.89
C TYR A 158 -13.39 26.87 -12.92
N ILE A 159 -13.00 25.89 -12.14
CA ILE A 159 -11.65 25.29 -12.19
C ILE A 159 -11.82 23.88 -12.74
N TYR A 160 -11.11 23.58 -13.80
CA TYR A 160 -11.08 22.26 -14.41
C TYR A 160 -9.79 21.56 -14.04
N ILE A 161 -9.90 20.30 -13.62
CA ILE A 161 -8.75 19.44 -13.31
C ILE A 161 -8.78 18.30 -14.32
N LEU A 162 -7.80 18.28 -15.20
CA LEU A 162 -7.58 17.18 -16.13
C LEU A 162 -6.66 16.17 -15.49
N THR A 163 -7.09 14.93 -15.41
CA THR A 163 -6.28 13.81 -14.91
C THR A 163 -6.08 12.76 -16.00
N VAL A 164 -5.25 11.76 -15.69
CA VAL A 164 -4.98 10.64 -16.63
C VAL A 164 -6.24 9.83 -16.92
N SER A 165 -7.15 9.71 -15.96
CA SER A 165 -8.34 8.86 -16.03
C SER A 165 -9.65 9.65 -16.15
N ASP A 166 -9.75 10.87 -15.62
CA ASP A 166 -11.01 11.61 -15.49
C ASP A 166 -10.86 13.13 -15.65
N HIS A 167 -12.00 13.80 -15.84
CA HIS A 167 -12.13 15.25 -15.82
C HIS A 167 -13.02 15.69 -14.66
N TYR A 168 -12.51 16.58 -13.80
CA TYR A 168 -13.25 17.18 -12.70
C TYR A 168 -13.50 18.67 -12.95
N CYS A 169 -14.71 19.14 -12.62
CA CYS A 169 -15.12 20.51 -12.77
C CYS A 169 -15.86 21.02 -11.50
#